data_a88850d90dae6ffc10bd6a2193d9abc5
#
_entry.id   a88850d90dae6ffc10bd6a2193d9abc5
#
_cell.length_a   1.000
_cell.length_b   1.000
_cell.length_c   1.000
_cell.angle_alpha   90.00
_cell.angle_beta   90.00
_cell.angle_gamma   90.00
#
_symmetry.space_group_name_H-M   'P 1'
#
loop_
_entity.id
_entity.type
_entity.pdbx_description
1 polymer ?
#
loop_
_entity_poly.entity_id
_entity_poly.type
_entity_poly.pdbx_seq_one_letter_code
_entity_poly.pdbx_strand_id
1 'polypeptide(L)'
;LPPLSYWQAVAANSIEKIYDVNYEPTNRFANNLAELPGQFEKDTAALDALINSFSGNIKKRWGQREVKFAGKSNYVKYIDNYLSRAEVDFQKGLITIETVSPTEPQKHLKNAIITTLLTPDDPANVDLFSSKEIKLEGQPFLYKQVLDQDKKPIQWSWRANRFADYLIANNIKTKDVDFKKAYYVEIPMVEDHFSQRSYQYADIVRRASKKYDIPEDLIYAIIKTESSFNPYAVSWANAYGLMQVVPKTAGRDVFKLVKNKSGQPSPEYLFNPENNIDTGTAYFYILKNRYLREVQHPTSLEYSMISAYNGGTGGVLNTFNRSDRKRAMRDLNSLQPNQVYWALTKKHPNAEARRYLEKVTNFKKEFNSEHTL
;
A
#
# COMPACT_ATOMS: atom_id res chain seq x y z
N LEU A 1 17.73 -11.70 -2.58
CA LEU A 1 16.89 -11.54 -1.39
C LEU A 1 16.70 -10.04 -1.16
N PRO A 2 15.48 -9.56 -0.85
CA PRO A 2 15.27 -8.18 -0.45
C PRO A 2 16.11 -7.85 0.81
N PRO A 3 16.55 -6.61 1.01
CA PRO A 3 17.35 -6.25 2.17
C PRO A 3 16.59 -6.46 3.49
N LEU A 4 17.30 -6.68 4.58
CA LEU A 4 16.74 -6.89 5.93
C LEU A 4 15.68 -5.86 6.34
N SER A 5 15.86 -4.60 5.91
CA SER A 5 14.90 -3.51 6.14
C SER A 5 13.48 -3.75 5.57
N TYR A 6 13.38 -4.48 4.47
CA TYR A 6 12.08 -4.89 3.90
C TYR A 6 11.34 -5.83 4.85
N TRP A 7 12.07 -6.79 5.37
CA TRP A 7 11.53 -7.80 6.25
C TRP A 7 11.09 -7.23 7.59
N GLN A 8 11.81 -6.24 8.10
CA GLN A 8 11.45 -5.51 9.32
C GLN A 8 10.12 -4.75 9.18
N ALA A 9 9.89 -4.13 8.00
CA ALA A 9 8.64 -3.43 7.72
C ALA A 9 7.43 -4.36 7.62
N VAL A 10 7.64 -5.49 6.95
CA VAL A 10 6.61 -6.51 6.73
C VAL A 10 6.17 -7.15 8.04
N ALA A 11 7.09 -7.43 8.90
CA ALA A 11 6.83 -8.21 10.10
C ALA A 11 6.29 -7.37 11.28
N ALA A 12 6.54 -6.06 11.36
CA ALA A 12 5.89 -5.19 12.34
C ALA A 12 4.35 -5.36 12.29
N ASN A 13 3.84 -5.51 11.07
CA ASN A 13 2.42 -5.71 10.81
C ASN A 13 1.89 -7.11 11.24
N SER A 14 2.75 -8.11 11.17
CA SER A 14 2.35 -9.49 11.52
C SER A 14 2.46 -9.77 13.02
N ILE A 15 3.40 -9.12 13.70
CA ILE A 15 3.56 -9.27 15.16
C ILE A 15 2.34 -8.71 15.88
N GLU A 16 1.87 -7.53 15.54
CA GLU A 16 0.68 -6.95 16.14
C GLU A 16 -0.53 -7.91 15.99
N LYS A 17 -0.70 -8.53 14.82
CA LYS A 17 -1.79 -9.48 14.58
C LYS A 17 -1.63 -10.84 15.31
N ILE A 18 -0.41 -11.29 15.56
CA ILE A 18 -0.16 -12.55 16.28
C ILE A 18 -0.39 -12.39 17.78
N TYR A 19 -0.06 -11.23 18.33
CA TYR A 19 -0.31 -10.93 19.75
C TYR A 19 -1.78 -10.57 20.03
N ASP A 20 -2.53 -10.13 19.03
CA ASP A 20 -3.94 -9.71 19.13
C ASP A 20 -4.91 -10.88 19.41
N VAL A 21 -4.49 -12.12 19.27
CA VAL A 21 -5.35 -13.30 19.56
C VAL A 21 -5.62 -13.45 21.05
N ASN A 22 -4.85 -12.77 21.95
CA ASN A 22 -5.01 -12.86 23.40
C ASN A 22 -4.72 -11.56 24.19
N TYR A 23 -4.60 -10.41 23.54
CA TYR A 23 -4.26 -9.16 24.22
C TYR A 23 -5.05 -7.99 23.65
N GLU A 24 -5.59 -7.13 24.53
CA GLU A 24 -6.10 -5.84 24.10
C GLU A 24 -5.00 -5.09 23.32
N PRO A 25 -5.33 -4.45 22.17
CA PRO A 25 -4.37 -3.70 21.37
C PRO A 25 -3.82 -2.57 22.24
N THR A 26 -2.74 -2.85 22.91
CA THR A 26 -2.13 -1.87 23.76
C THR A 26 -1.24 -1.01 22.90
N ASN A 27 -1.54 0.27 22.85
CA ASN A 27 -0.64 1.37 22.51
C ASN A 27 0.77 1.24 23.16
N ARG A 28 0.97 0.24 24.00
CA ARG A 28 2.23 -0.08 24.69
C ARG A 28 3.33 -0.54 23.74
N PHE A 29 2.98 -1.29 22.68
CA PHE A 29 4.01 -1.84 21.78
C PHE A 29 4.68 -0.73 20.94
N ALA A 30 3.90 0.12 20.33
CA ALA A 30 4.40 1.25 19.55
C ALA A 30 5.09 2.33 20.43
N ASN A 31 4.60 2.54 21.67
CA ASN A 31 5.17 3.50 22.59
C ASN A 31 6.45 2.98 23.26
N ASN A 32 6.56 1.67 23.52
CA ASN A 32 7.73 1.08 24.17
C ASN A 32 8.93 0.91 23.22
N LEU A 33 8.71 0.82 21.91
CA LEU A 33 9.80 0.77 20.92
C LEU A 33 10.68 2.05 20.92
N ALA A 34 10.10 3.19 21.31
CA ALA A 34 10.83 4.46 21.40
C ALA A 34 11.58 4.66 22.73
N GLU A 35 11.23 3.92 23.78
CA GLU A 35 11.70 4.20 25.14
C GLU A 35 12.71 3.21 25.70
N LEU A 36 12.89 2.00 25.11
CA LEU A 36 13.78 0.97 25.65
C LEU A 36 14.63 0.29 24.55
N PRO A 37 15.91 0.65 24.39
CA PRO A 37 16.82 0.03 23.41
C PRO A 37 16.87 -1.50 23.48
N GLY A 38 16.86 -2.08 24.69
CA GLY A 38 16.87 -3.54 24.87
C GLY A 38 15.57 -4.24 24.48
N GLN A 39 14.44 -3.56 24.50
CA GLN A 39 13.16 -4.07 24.02
C GLN A 39 13.12 -4.04 22.50
N PHE A 40 13.65 -2.98 21.87
CA PHE A 40 13.78 -2.86 20.42
C PHE A 40 14.58 -4.01 19.82
N GLU A 41 15.69 -4.41 20.45
CA GLU A 41 16.50 -5.55 19.98
C GLU A 41 15.72 -6.88 20.09
N LYS A 42 14.98 -7.10 21.17
CA LYS A 42 14.13 -8.29 21.35
C LYS A 42 12.99 -8.32 20.32
N ASP A 43 12.36 -7.21 20.09
CA ASP A 43 11.26 -7.06 19.15
C ASP A 43 11.74 -7.23 17.71
N THR A 44 12.92 -6.72 17.36
CA THR A 44 13.58 -6.92 16.07
C THR A 44 13.93 -8.39 15.85
N ALA A 45 14.43 -9.09 16.87
CA ALA A 45 14.74 -10.51 16.78
C ALA A 45 13.48 -11.38 16.62
N ALA A 46 12.40 -11.07 17.32
CA ALA A 46 11.10 -11.72 17.15
C ALA A 46 10.53 -11.51 15.74
N LEU A 47 10.71 -10.31 15.23
CA LEU A 47 10.38 -9.89 13.89
C LEU A 47 11.12 -10.70 12.82
N ASP A 48 12.44 -10.76 12.91
CA ASP A 48 13.29 -11.53 12.00
C ASP A 48 12.94 -13.02 12.04
N ALA A 49 12.63 -13.55 13.22
CA ALA A 49 12.19 -14.94 13.39
C ALA A 49 10.87 -15.23 12.68
N LEU A 50 9.90 -14.30 12.76
CA LEU A 50 8.61 -14.44 12.08
C LEU A 50 8.76 -14.42 10.56
N ILE A 51 9.56 -13.50 10.02
CA ILE A 51 9.84 -13.39 8.60
C ILE A 51 10.56 -14.62 8.09
N ASN A 52 11.58 -15.07 8.83
CA ASN A 52 12.32 -16.25 8.47
C ASN A 52 11.40 -17.49 8.49
N SER A 53 10.49 -17.57 9.45
CA SER A 53 9.47 -18.63 9.51
C SER A 53 8.51 -18.54 8.33
N PHE A 54 7.96 -17.38 8.04
CA PHE A 54 7.07 -17.15 6.90
C PHE A 54 7.75 -17.48 5.57
N SER A 55 8.92 -16.91 5.32
CA SER A 55 9.74 -17.20 4.13
C SER A 55 10.14 -18.68 4.05
N GLY A 56 10.52 -19.28 5.18
CA GLY A 56 10.87 -20.70 5.26
C GLY A 56 9.71 -21.63 4.89
N ASN A 57 8.50 -21.33 5.34
CA ASN A 57 7.30 -22.08 4.99
C ASN A 57 6.96 -21.98 3.49
N ILE A 58 7.11 -20.78 2.92
CA ILE A 58 6.93 -20.57 1.48
C ILE A 58 7.97 -21.38 0.70
N LYS A 59 9.25 -21.28 1.06
CA LYS A 59 10.35 -22.00 0.40
C LYS A 59 10.17 -23.51 0.42
N LYS A 60 9.68 -24.08 1.53
CA LYS A 60 9.38 -25.53 1.63
C LYS A 60 8.32 -25.99 0.63
N ARG A 61 7.34 -25.14 0.31
CA ARG A 61 6.25 -25.47 -0.62
C ARG A 61 6.58 -25.11 -2.06
N TRP A 62 7.17 -23.93 -2.30
CA TRP A 62 7.33 -23.32 -3.62
C TRP A 62 8.78 -23.32 -4.14
N GLY A 63 9.77 -23.59 -3.28
CA GLY A 63 11.18 -23.42 -3.61
C GLY A 63 11.67 -21.99 -3.45
N GLN A 64 12.98 -21.81 -3.53
CA GLN A 64 13.60 -20.50 -3.24
C GLN A 64 13.30 -19.41 -4.27
N ARG A 65 13.10 -19.82 -5.54
CA ARG A 65 12.92 -18.90 -6.66
C ARG A 65 11.49 -18.37 -6.80
N GLU A 66 10.54 -19.01 -6.15
CA GLU A 66 9.10 -18.74 -6.27
C GLU A 66 8.51 -18.06 -5.02
N VAL A 67 9.35 -17.47 -4.20
CA VAL A 67 8.90 -16.71 -3.03
C VAL A 67 8.31 -15.39 -3.49
N LYS A 68 7.03 -15.16 -3.17
CA LYS A 68 6.31 -13.91 -3.48
C LYS A 68 5.82 -13.25 -2.21
N PHE A 69 5.83 -11.93 -2.20
CA PHE A 69 5.37 -11.11 -1.08
C PHE A 69 4.48 -9.96 -1.56
N ALA A 70 3.56 -9.55 -0.69
CA ALA A 70 2.79 -8.34 -0.90
C ALA A 70 3.69 -7.10 -0.94
N GLY A 71 3.29 -6.10 -1.68
CA GLY A 71 3.99 -4.83 -1.84
C GLY A 71 3.02 -3.65 -1.97
N LYS A 72 3.49 -2.56 -2.55
CA LYS A 72 2.68 -1.35 -2.74
C LYS A 72 1.53 -1.56 -3.71
N SER A 73 1.80 -2.13 -4.88
CA SER A 73 0.84 -2.28 -5.98
C SER A 73 0.42 -3.71 -6.27
N ASN A 74 0.79 -4.63 -5.39
CA ASN A 74 0.39 -6.04 -5.48
C ASN A 74 -0.05 -6.58 -4.13
N TYR A 75 -1.13 -7.36 -4.16
CA TYR A 75 -1.60 -8.15 -3.05
C TYR A 75 -1.10 -9.58 -3.24
N VAL A 76 -0.52 -10.19 -2.20
CA VAL A 76 -0.13 -11.60 -2.21
C VAL A 76 -0.60 -12.23 -0.90
N LYS A 77 -1.37 -13.31 -0.99
CA LYS A 77 -1.87 -14.06 0.16
C LYS A 77 -1.65 -15.56 -0.04
N TYR A 78 -1.06 -16.19 0.96
CA TYR A 78 -0.95 -17.65 1.05
C TYR A 78 -2.08 -18.20 1.91
N ILE A 79 -2.61 -19.35 1.50
CA ILE A 79 -3.63 -20.11 2.22
C ILE A 79 -3.27 -21.61 2.16
N ASP A 80 -4.12 -22.48 2.72
CA ASP A 80 -3.92 -23.92 2.64
C ASP A 80 -2.55 -24.38 3.17
N ASN A 81 -2.15 -23.89 4.33
CA ASN A 81 -0.83 -24.19 4.88
C ASN A 81 0.31 -23.96 3.86
N TYR A 82 0.25 -22.81 3.17
CA TYR A 82 1.15 -22.35 2.11
C TYR A 82 1.11 -23.18 0.81
N LEU A 83 0.17 -24.07 0.63
CA LEU A 83 0.03 -24.85 -0.62
C LEU A 83 -0.59 -24.05 -1.75
N SER A 84 -1.39 -23.05 -1.43
CA SER A 84 -2.06 -22.18 -2.39
C SER A 84 -1.73 -20.73 -2.14
N ARG A 85 -1.72 -19.93 -3.22
CA ARG A 85 -1.50 -18.48 -3.14
C ARG A 85 -2.28 -17.73 -4.21
N ALA A 86 -2.62 -16.49 -3.90
CA ALA A 86 -3.16 -15.53 -4.84
C ALA A 86 -2.24 -14.32 -4.94
N GLU A 87 -2.08 -13.81 -6.15
CA GLU A 87 -1.42 -12.54 -6.44
C GLU A 87 -2.36 -11.66 -7.25
N VAL A 88 -2.60 -10.44 -6.80
CA VAL A 88 -3.30 -9.40 -7.55
C VAL A 88 -2.31 -8.32 -7.92
N ASP A 89 -1.99 -8.20 -9.20
CA ASP A 89 -1.16 -7.12 -9.74
C ASP A 89 -2.07 -5.98 -10.18
N PHE A 90 -2.15 -4.94 -9.35
CA PHE A 90 -3.03 -3.80 -9.60
C PHE A 90 -2.57 -2.87 -10.73
N GLN A 91 -1.31 -2.96 -11.13
CA GLN A 91 -0.80 -2.19 -12.27
C GLN A 91 -1.15 -2.88 -13.59
N LYS A 92 -0.97 -4.20 -13.64
CA LYS A 92 -1.29 -4.99 -14.83
C LYS A 92 -2.77 -5.32 -14.97
N GLY A 93 -3.54 -5.21 -13.89
CA GLY A 93 -4.93 -5.65 -13.88
C GLY A 93 -5.07 -7.16 -14.05
N LEU A 94 -4.20 -7.93 -13.41
CA LEU A 94 -4.14 -9.39 -13.51
C LEU A 94 -4.14 -10.04 -12.15
N ILE A 95 -4.96 -11.08 -11.99
CA ILE A 95 -5.00 -11.93 -10.81
C ILE A 95 -4.48 -13.31 -11.20
N THR A 96 -3.49 -13.82 -10.46
CA THR A 96 -2.96 -15.17 -10.63
C THR A 96 -3.21 -15.96 -9.34
N ILE A 97 -3.90 -17.08 -9.46
CA ILE A 97 -4.21 -17.97 -8.31
C ILE A 97 -3.63 -19.32 -8.62
N GLU A 98 -2.85 -19.87 -7.68
CA GLU A 98 -2.00 -21.03 -7.89
C GLU A 98 -2.07 -22.00 -6.70
N THR A 99 -1.88 -23.28 -6.99
CA THR A 99 -1.66 -24.30 -5.95
C THR A 99 -0.56 -25.28 -6.35
N VAL A 100 0.24 -25.70 -5.39
CA VAL A 100 1.21 -26.81 -5.51
C VAL A 100 0.78 -28.05 -4.71
N SER A 101 -0.50 -28.14 -4.36
CA SER A 101 -1.03 -29.30 -3.65
C SER A 101 -0.82 -30.58 -4.48
N PRO A 102 -0.18 -31.61 -3.90
CA PRO A 102 0.02 -32.90 -4.60
C PRO A 102 -1.26 -33.73 -4.65
N THR A 103 -2.23 -33.41 -3.81
CA THR A 103 -3.52 -34.14 -3.72
C THR A 103 -4.66 -33.17 -3.98
N GLU A 104 -5.65 -33.60 -4.73
CA GLU A 104 -6.85 -32.81 -5.09
C GLU A 104 -6.56 -31.35 -5.51
N PRO A 105 -5.59 -31.09 -6.43
CA PRO A 105 -5.16 -29.72 -6.74
C PRO A 105 -6.30 -28.83 -7.23
N GLN A 106 -7.27 -29.36 -7.96
CA GLN A 106 -8.42 -28.59 -8.43
C GLN A 106 -9.31 -28.09 -7.28
N LYS A 107 -9.46 -28.90 -6.23
CA LYS A 107 -10.21 -28.52 -5.03
C LYS A 107 -9.53 -27.41 -4.25
N HIS A 108 -8.21 -27.50 -4.07
CA HIS A 108 -7.40 -26.47 -3.45
C HIS A 108 -7.41 -25.17 -4.26
N LEU A 109 -7.26 -25.29 -5.57
CA LEU A 109 -7.33 -24.14 -6.48
C LEU A 109 -8.71 -23.48 -6.45
N LYS A 110 -9.79 -24.24 -6.47
CA LYS A 110 -11.16 -23.73 -6.33
C LYS A 110 -11.33 -22.95 -5.03
N ASN A 111 -10.88 -23.51 -3.90
CA ASN A 111 -10.95 -22.81 -2.61
C ASN A 111 -10.16 -21.49 -2.65
N ALA A 112 -8.97 -21.50 -3.24
CA ALA A 112 -8.14 -20.30 -3.37
C ALA A 112 -8.81 -19.23 -4.25
N ILE A 113 -9.47 -19.62 -5.33
CA ILE A 113 -10.24 -18.69 -6.20
C ILE A 113 -11.37 -18.04 -5.40
N ILE A 114 -12.18 -18.84 -4.72
CA ILE A 114 -13.33 -18.33 -3.92
C ILE A 114 -12.84 -17.39 -2.82
N THR A 115 -11.82 -17.81 -2.08
CA THR A 115 -11.22 -16.98 -1.02
C THR A 115 -10.73 -15.64 -1.55
N THR A 116 -10.02 -15.64 -2.66
CA THR A 116 -9.50 -14.41 -3.28
C THR A 116 -10.62 -13.47 -3.73
N LEU A 117 -11.61 -14.01 -4.44
CA LEU A 117 -12.73 -13.23 -4.97
C LEU A 117 -13.61 -12.62 -3.87
N LEU A 118 -13.67 -13.26 -2.71
CA LEU A 118 -14.49 -12.82 -1.57
C LEU A 118 -13.67 -12.21 -0.43
N THR A 119 -12.37 -12.03 -0.59
CA THR A 119 -11.53 -11.34 0.39
C THR A 119 -12.10 -9.96 0.69
N PRO A 120 -12.37 -9.61 1.96
CA PRO A 120 -13.01 -8.35 2.32
C PRO A 120 -12.15 -7.13 1.99
N ASP A 121 -12.79 -5.98 1.83
CA ASP A 121 -12.15 -4.69 1.56
C ASP A 121 -11.51 -4.05 2.81
N ASP A 122 -11.77 -4.59 3.98
CA ASP A 122 -11.14 -4.18 5.23
C ASP A 122 -9.82 -4.95 5.48
N PRO A 123 -8.66 -4.31 5.33
CA PRO A 123 -7.37 -4.97 5.53
C PRO A 123 -7.13 -5.50 6.95
N ALA A 124 -7.83 -5.00 7.97
CA ALA A 124 -7.72 -5.49 9.35
C ALA A 124 -8.11 -6.98 9.48
N ASN A 125 -8.91 -7.49 8.55
CA ASN A 125 -9.39 -8.88 8.56
C ASN A 125 -8.46 -9.87 7.86
N VAL A 126 -7.34 -9.41 7.30
CA VAL A 126 -6.46 -10.24 6.47
C VAL A 126 -5.00 -10.15 6.93
N ASP A 127 -4.45 -11.28 7.34
CA ASP A 127 -3.02 -11.41 7.60
C ASP A 127 -2.28 -11.86 6.34
N LEU A 128 -1.51 -10.93 5.74
CA LEU A 128 -0.74 -11.19 4.51
C LEU A 128 0.56 -11.99 4.76
N PHE A 129 0.96 -12.18 6.01
CA PHE A 129 2.25 -12.77 6.37
C PHE A 129 2.14 -14.14 7.05
N SER A 130 1.01 -14.77 6.87
CA SER A 130 0.75 -16.14 7.27
C SER A 130 -0.12 -16.86 6.25
N SER A 131 -0.34 -18.16 6.45
CA SER A 131 -1.34 -18.94 5.70
C SER A 131 -2.69 -19.02 6.40
N LYS A 132 -2.94 -18.15 7.38
CA LYS A 132 -4.20 -18.12 8.12
C LYS A 132 -5.37 -17.86 7.18
N GLU A 133 -6.44 -18.60 7.39
CA GLU A 133 -7.68 -18.42 6.62
C GLU A 133 -8.30 -17.04 6.84
N ILE A 134 -8.97 -16.55 5.81
CA ILE A 134 -9.63 -15.26 5.82
C ILE A 134 -11.10 -15.45 6.18
N LYS A 135 -11.62 -14.64 7.09
CA LYS A 135 -13.05 -14.51 7.27
C LYS A 135 -13.66 -13.77 6.06
N LEU A 136 -14.50 -14.47 5.32
CA LEU A 136 -15.14 -13.94 4.11
C LEU A 136 -16.43 -13.17 4.45
N GLU A 137 -16.28 -12.09 5.19
CA GLU A 137 -17.37 -11.23 5.66
C GLU A 137 -17.19 -9.81 5.11
N GLY A 138 -18.29 -9.15 4.74
CA GLY A 138 -18.25 -7.80 4.20
C GLY A 138 -18.20 -7.74 2.67
N GLN A 139 -17.89 -6.57 2.15
CA GLN A 139 -17.77 -6.36 0.71
C GLN A 139 -16.42 -6.84 0.22
N PRO A 140 -16.36 -7.62 -0.87
CA PRO A 140 -15.09 -8.02 -1.46
C PRO A 140 -14.31 -6.82 -2.01
N PHE A 141 -12.99 -6.78 -1.75
CA PHE A 141 -12.15 -5.70 -2.26
C PHE A 141 -12.02 -5.67 -3.79
N LEU A 142 -12.27 -6.82 -4.44
CA LEU A 142 -12.30 -6.95 -5.92
C LEU A 142 -13.68 -6.72 -6.54
N TYR A 143 -14.70 -6.36 -5.73
CA TYR A 143 -16.04 -6.11 -6.23
C TYR A 143 -16.05 -5.09 -7.37
N LYS A 144 -16.76 -5.42 -8.46
CA LYS A 144 -16.81 -4.68 -9.72
C LYS A 144 -15.49 -4.64 -10.53
N GLN A 145 -14.38 -5.08 -9.98
CA GLN A 145 -13.10 -5.14 -10.68
C GLN A 145 -12.90 -6.46 -11.42
N VAL A 146 -13.66 -7.48 -11.06
CA VAL A 146 -13.69 -8.79 -11.71
C VAL A 146 -15.14 -9.13 -12.03
N LEU A 147 -15.37 -9.62 -13.24
CA LEU A 147 -16.67 -10.11 -13.69
C LEU A 147 -16.61 -11.63 -13.90
N ASP A 148 -17.70 -12.31 -13.58
CA ASP A 148 -17.83 -13.75 -13.87
C ASP A 148 -18.05 -14.02 -15.36
N GLN A 149 -18.25 -15.30 -15.72
CA GLN A 149 -18.50 -15.73 -17.11
C GLN A 149 -19.78 -15.12 -17.73
N ASP A 150 -20.70 -14.62 -16.89
CA ASP A 150 -21.93 -13.96 -17.33
C ASP A 150 -21.81 -12.43 -17.33
N LYS A 151 -20.57 -11.91 -17.22
CA LYS A 151 -20.28 -10.46 -17.16
C LYS A 151 -20.92 -9.77 -15.94
N LYS A 152 -21.03 -10.46 -14.82
CA LYS A 152 -21.61 -9.93 -13.57
C LYS A 152 -20.54 -9.79 -12.48
N PRO A 153 -20.61 -8.71 -11.67
CA PRO A 153 -19.68 -8.53 -10.56
C PRO A 153 -19.92 -9.60 -9.48
N ILE A 154 -18.84 -9.97 -8.80
CA ILE A 154 -18.83 -11.04 -7.80
C ILE A 154 -18.85 -10.42 -6.41
N GLN A 155 -19.95 -10.66 -5.69
CA GLN A 155 -20.15 -10.20 -4.31
C GLN A 155 -20.50 -11.36 -3.37
N TRP A 156 -21.15 -12.41 -3.89
CA TRP A 156 -21.74 -13.47 -3.08
C TRP A 156 -21.09 -14.81 -3.32
N SER A 157 -21.05 -15.63 -2.27
CA SER A 157 -20.42 -16.95 -2.28
C SER A 157 -20.91 -17.84 -3.43
N TRP A 158 -22.21 -17.88 -3.71
CA TRP A 158 -22.76 -18.72 -4.78
C TRP A 158 -22.18 -18.34 -6.16
N ARG A 159 -21.99 -17.03 -6.42
CA ARG A 159 -21.44 -16.56 -7.70
C ARG A 159 -19.94 -16.82 -7.78
N ALA A 160 -19.21 -16.62 -6.70
CA ALA A 160 -17.79 -16.96 -6.62
C ALA A 160 -17.55 -18.47 -6.82
N ASN A 161 -18.38 -19.34 -6.23
CA ASN A 161 -18.33 -20.77 -6.44
C ASN A 161 -18.57 -21.14 -7.90
N ARG A 162 -19.61 -20.60 -8.51
CA ARG A 162 -19.95 -20.86 -9.92
C ARG A 162 -18.85 -20.40 -10.87
N PHE A 163 -18.27 -19.25 -10.62
CA PHE A 163 -17.15 -18.75 -11.43
C PHE A 163 -15.88 -19.58 -11.22
N ALA A 164 -15.59 -20.01 -10.01
CA ALA A 164 -14.48 -20.92 -9.73
C ALA A 164 -14.63 -22.24 -10.48
N ASP A 165 -15.83 -22.85 -10.50
CA ASP A 165 -16.11 -24.07 -11.27
C ASP A 165 -15.89 -23.86 -12.76
N TYR A 166 -16.33 -22.72 -13.31
CA TYR A 166 -16.11 -22.34 -14.71
C TYR A 166 -14.61 -22.24 -15.03
N LEU A 167 -13.83 -21.56 -14.17
CA LEU A 167 -12.39 -21.39 -14.37
C LEU A 167 -11.64 -22.72 -14.29
N ILE A 168 -11.98 -23.59 -13.36
CA ILE A 168 -11.40 -24.94 -13.24
C ILE A 168 -11.70 -25.78 -14.49
N ALA A 169 -12.92 -25.70 -15.01
CA ALA A 169 -13.32 -26.47 -16.19
C ALA A 169 -12.68 -25.98 -17.51
N ASN A 170 -12.44 -24.66 -17.64
CA ASN A 170 -12.12 -24.06 -18.93
C ASN A 170 -10.74 -23.36 -19.01
N ASN A 171 -10.17 -22.93 -17.87
CA ASN A 171 -9.03 -22.01 -17.85
C ASN A 171 -7.84 -22.48 -17.02
N ILE A 172 -7.90 -23.70 -16.46
CA ILE A 172 -6.80 -24.22 -15.67
C ILE A 172 -5.55 -24.44 -16.53
N LYS A 173 -4.41 -23.99 -16.01
CA LYS A 173 -3.08 -24.14 -16.62
C LYS A 173 -2.15 -24.83 -15.64
N THR A 174 -1.03 -25.32 -16.13
CA THR A 174 0.01 -25.95 -15.32
C THR A 174 1.38 -25.40 -15.65
N LYS A 175 2.26 -25.39 -14.65
CA LYS A 175 3.69 -25.08 -14.80
C LYS A 175 4.51 -25.89 -13.80
N ASP A 176 5.79 -26.02 -14.07
CA ASP A 176 6.71 -26.64 -13.13
C ASP A 176 7.27 -25.59 -12.17
N VAL A 177 7.27 -25.92 -10.88
CA VAL A 177 7.76 -25.08 -9.78
C VAL A 177 8.60 -25.95 -8.85
N ASP A 178 9.91 -25.76 -8.85
CA ASP A 178 10.83 -26.48 -7.97
C ASP A 178 10.57 -27.99 -7.92
N PHE A 179 10.57 -28.64 -9.10
CA PHE A 179 10.27 -30.08 -9.30
C PHE A 179 8.85 -30.52 -8.92
N LYS A 180 7.93 -29.60 -8.70
CA LYS A 180 6.51 -29.84 -8.44
C LYS A 180 5.67 -29.27 -9.56
N LYS A 181 4.51 -29.87 -9.78
CA LYS A 181 3.51 -29.33 -10.70
C LYS A 181 2.62 -28.32 -9.96
N ALA A 182 2.60 -27.08 -10.43
CA ALA A 182 1.66 -26.09 -10.01
C ALA A 182 0.48 -26.02 -10.98
N TYR A 183 -0.71 -25.88 -10.44
CA TYR A 183 -1.95 -25.64 -11.16
C TYR A 183 -2.38 -24.21 -10.90
N TYR A 184 -2.77 -23.47 -11.93
CA TYR A 184 -3.13 -22.08 -11.78
C TYR A 184 -4.18 -21.59 -12.76
N VAL A 185 -4.81 -20.49 -12.41
CA VAL A 185 -5.68 -19.71 -13.29
C VAL A 185 -5.22 -18.24 -13.30
N GLU A 186 -5.45 -17.59 -14.43
CA GLU A 186 -5.27 -16.14 -14.58
C GLU A 186 -6.63 -15.50 -14.84
N ILE A 187 -6.94 -14.47 -14.09
CA ILE A 187 -8.20 -13.75 -14.17
C ILE A 187 -7.88 -12.29 -14.52
N PRO A 188 -8.21 -11.82 -15.73
CA PRO A 188 -8.06 -10.42 -16.06
C PRO A 188 -9.08 -9.59 -15.28
N MET A 189 -8.64 -8.46 -14.77
CA MET A 189 -9.53 -7.45 -14.23
C MET A 189 -10.21 -6.69 -15.37
N VAL A 190 -11.31 -6.00 -15.11
CA VAL A 190 -11.97 -5.15 -16.11
C VAL A 190 -11.02 -4.03 -16.56
N GLU A 191 -11.18 -3.52 -17.78
CA GLU A 191 -10.30 -2.47 -18.34
C GLU A 191 -10.28 -1.20 -17.47
N ASP A 192 -11.43 -0.84 -16.91
CA ASP A 192 -11.60 0.30 -16.02
C ASP A 192 -11.39 -0.03 -14.54
N HIS A 193 -10.72 -1.15 -14.22
CA HIS A 193 -10.51 -1.61 -12.84
C HIS A 193 -9.89 -0.54 -11.94
N PHE A 194 -9.06 0.32 -12.52
CA PHE A 194 -8.46 1.42 -11.81
C PHE A 194 -9.50 2.45 -11.37
N SER A 195 -10.38 2.88 -12.30
CA SER A 195 -11.48 3.80 -12.01
C SER A 195 -12.46 3.21 -11.00
N GLN A 196 -12.76 1.90 -11.11
CA GLN A 196 -13.60 1.19 -10.13
C GLN A 196 -13.01 1.25 -8.72
N ARG A 197 -11.69 1.05 -8.56
CA ARG A 197 -11.02 1.18 -7.25
C ARG A 197 -11.02 2.60 -6.74
N SER A 198 -10.63 3.57 -7.57
CA SER A 198 -10.54 4.97 -7.16
C SER A 198 -11.89 5.52 -6.73
N TYR A 199 -12.95 5.15 -7.43
CA TYR A 199 -14.32 5.60 -7.12
C TYR A 199 -14.79 5.16 -5.72
N GLN A 200 -14.35 3.99 -5.23
CA GLN A 200 -14.70 3.52 -3.88
C GLN A 200 -14.29 4.51 -2.78
N TYR A 201 -13.26 5.30 -3.02
CA TYR A 201 -12.72 6.26 -2.05
C TYR A 201 -13.16 7.71 -2.29
N ALA A 202 -14.03 7.96 -3.26
CA ALA A 202 -14.41 9.31 -3.68
C ALA A 202 -14.95 10.18 -2.53
N ASP A 203 -15.84 9.62 -1.71
CA ASP A 203 -16.42 10.36 -0.58
C ASP A 203 -15.37 10.64 0.51
N ILE A 204 -14.47 9.72 0.76
CA ILE A 204 -13.38 9.90 1.74
C ILE A 204 -12.42 10.99 1.26
N VAL A 205 -12.01 10.94 -0.01
CA VAL A 205 -11.13 11.94 -0.61
C VAL A 205 -11.77 13.33 -0.59
N ARG A 206 -13.06 13.43 -0.94
CA ARG A 206 -13.81 14.70 -0.91
C ARG A 206 -13.86 15.30 0.49
N ARG A 207 -14.14 14.48 1.52
CA ARG A 207 -14.16 14.95 2.92
C ARG A 207 -12.77 15.43 3.37
N ALA A 208 -11.72 14.66 3.07
CA ALA A 208 -10.35 15.03 3.41
C ALA A 208 -9.90 16.29 2.68
N SER A 209 -10.19 16.43 1.38
CA SER A 209 -9.93 17.63 0.59
C SER A 209 -10.53 18.89 1.21
N LYS A 210 -11.81 18.83 1.54
CA LYS A 210 -12.50 19.95 2.20
C LYS A 210 -11.94 20.28 3.58
N LYS A 211 -11.65 19.25 4.37
CA LYS A 211 -11.16 19.41 5.75
C LYS A 211 -9.80 20.06 5.82
N TYR A 212 -8.92 19.74 4.90
CA TYR A 212 -7.52 20.17 4.93
C TYR A 212 -7.14 21.19 3.84
N ASP A 213 -8.08 21.58 3.01
CA ASP A 213 -7.85 22.51 1.88
C ASP A 213 -6.72 22.00 0.96
N ILE A 214 -6.82 20.74 0.55
CA ILE A 214 -5.91 20.07 -0.40
C ILE A 214 -6.73 19.60 -1.60
N PRO A 215 -6.32 19.89 -2.85
CA PRO A 215 -7.09 19.51 -4.03
C PRO A 215 -7.34 18.00 -4.14
N GLU A 216 -8.55 17.62 -4.54
CA GLU A 216 -8.92 16.20 -4.71
C GLU A 216 -8.04 15.48 -5.72
N ASP A 217 -7.73 16.14 -6.86
CA ASP A 217 -6.87 15.60 -7.91
C ASP A 217 -5.45 15.29 -7.41
N LEU A 218 -4.92 16.11 -6.50
CA LEU A 218 -3.64 15.85 -5.85
C LEU A 218 -3.72 14.62 -4.94
N ILE A 219 -4.77 14.51 -4.12
CA ILE A 219 -4.97 13.34 -3.24
C ILE A 219 -5.06 12.07 -4.07
N TYR A 220 -5.86 12.05 -5.13
CA TYR A 220 -5.97 10.91 -6.05
C TYR A 220 -4.62 10.56 -6.70
N ALA A 221 -3.87 11.56 -7.17
CA ALA A 221 -2.56 11.35 -7.78
C ALA A 221 -1.55 10.75 -6.80
N ILE A 222 -1.57 11.16 -5.55
CA ILE A 222 -0.73 10.57 -4.49
C ILE A 222 -1.13 9.11 -4.23
N ILE A 223 -2.41 8.82 -4.05
CA ILE A 223 -2.87 7.44 -3.82
C ILE A 223 -2.49 6.54 -5.00
N LYS A 224 -2.69 7.01 -6.24
CA LYS A 224 -2.29 6.29 -7.45
C LYS A 224 -0.79 5.99 -7.46
N THR A 225 0.02 6.98 -7.13
CA THR A 225 1.49 6.86 -7.12
C THR A 225 1.97 5.92 -6.02
N GLU A 226 1.40 6.01 -4.83
CA GLU A 226 1.84 5.29 -3.65
C GLU A 226 1.39 3.83 -3.62
N SER A 227 0.18 3.52 -4.08
CA SER A 227 -0.42 2.21 -3.88
C SER A 227 -1.19 1.65 -5.07
N SER A 228 -1.39 2.40 -6.14
CA SER A 228 -2.35 2.05 -7.21
C SER A 228 -3.75 1.75 -6.66
N PHE A 229 -4.17 2.44 -5.59
CA PHE A 229 -5.40 2.21 -4.83
C PHE A 229 -5.50 0.80 -4.22
N ASN A 230 -4.37 0.16 -3.91
CA ASN A 230 -4.33 -1.08 -3.16
C ASN A 230 -4.51 -0.77 -1.65
N PRO A 231 -5.63 -1.14 -1.02
CA PRO A 231 -5.84 -0.89 0.41
C PRO A 231 -4.90 -1.72 1.30
N TYR A 232 -4.35 -2.81 0.76
CA TYR A 232 -3.39 -3.69 1.43
C TYR A 232 -1.93 -3.28 1.24
N ALA A 233 -1.67 -2.10 0.67
CA ALA A 233 -0.32 -1.66 0.33
C ALA A 233 0.58 -1.56 1.55
N VAL A 234 1.76 -2.13 1.43
CA VAL A 234 2.83 -2.11 2.43
C VAL A 234 4.17 -1.92 1.75
N SER A 235 5.08 -1.17 2.35
CA SER A 235 6.40 -0.94 1.78
C SER A 235 7.55 -1.19 2.76
N TRP A 236 8.74 -1.24 2.20
CA TRP A 236 10.02 -1.44 2.89
C TRP A 236 10.37 -0.33 3.88
N ALA A 237 9.80 0.86 3.70
CA ALA A 237 10.05 2.03 4.54
C ALA A 237 9.08 2.14 5.72
N ASN A 238 8.41 1.05 6.13
CA ASN A 238 7.33 1.06 7.10
C ASN A 238 6.21 2.05 6.74
N ALA A 239 5.85 2.10 5.45
CA ALA A 239 4.72 2.88 4.98
C ALA A 239 3.51 1.99 4.73
N TYR A 240 2.33 2.44 5.11
CA TYR A 240 1.11 1.65 5.12
C TYR A 240 -0.04 2.31 4.40
N GLY A 241 -0.82 1.48 3.72
CA GLY A 241 -2.11 1.83 3.14
C GLY A 241 -2.05 2.70 1.89
N LEU A 242 -3.18 3.26 1.54
CA LEU A 242 -3.43 3.95 0.26
C LEU A 242 -2.46 5.09 -0.03
N MET A 243 -2.12 5.91 0.95
CA MET A 243 -1.20 7.04 0.81
C MET A 243 0.20 6.73 1.35
N GLN A 244 0.49 5.46 1.71
CA GLN A 244 1.80 5.04 2.21
C GLN A 244 2.34 5.93 3.33
N VAL A 245 1.54 6.09 4.36
CA VAL A 245 1.92 6.90 5.52
C VAL A 245 2.94 6.17 6.38
N VAL A 246 4.03 6.84 6.71
CA VAL A 246 5.07 6.34 7.63
C VAL A 246 4.72 6.77 9.06
N PRO A 247 4.47 5.83 9.99
CA PRO A 247 4.05 6.16 11.36
C PRO A 247 5.02 7.10 12.10
N LYS A 248 6.33 6.81 12.00
CA LYS A 248 7.38 7.52 12.77
C LYS A 248 7.66 8.95 12.32
N THR A 249 7.22 9.32 11.12
CA THR A 249 7.45 10.65 10.54
C THR A 249 6.12 11.37 10.30
N ALA A 250 5.53 11.21 9.13
CA ALA A 250 4.26 11.87 8.77
C ALA A 250 3.13 11.54 9.77
N GLY A 251 2.99 10.29 10.19
CA GLY A 251 1.98 9.87 11.16
C GLY A 251 2.14 10.57 12.51
N ARG A 252 3.36 10.61 13.04
CA ARG A 252 3.67 11.29 14.30
C ARG A 252 3.42 12.79 14.21
N ASP A 253 3.84 13.42 13.12
CA ASP A 253 3.62 14.85 12.90
C ASP A 253 2.11 15.17 12.86
N VAL A 254 1.32 14.37 12.17
CA VAL A 254 -0.13 14.54 12.13
C VAL A 254 -0.75 14.35 13.51
N PHE A 255 -0.37 13.33 14.25
CA PHE A 255 -0.88 13.12 15.60
C PHE A 255 -0.58 14.31 16.50
N LYS A 256 0.66 14.77 16.49
CA LYS A 256 1.11 15.89 17.34
C LYS A 256 0.53 17.24 16.90
N LEU A 257 0.60 17.57 15.63
CA LEU A 257 0.38 18.94 15.12
C LEU A 257 -1.05 19.20 14.65
N VAL A 258 -1.81 18.17 14.32
CA VAL A 258 -3.18 18.28 13.80
C VAL A 258 -4.20 17.67 14.76
N LYS A 259 -3.90 16.47 15.27
CA LYS A 259 -4.86 15.73 16.12
C LYS A 259 -4.66 15.97 17.62
N ASN A 260 -3.61 16.68 18.00
CA ASN A 260 -3.24 16.96 19.40
C ASN A 260 -3.14 15.68 20.26
N LYS A 261 -2.56 14.62 19.66
CA LYS A 261 -2.33 13.31 20.28
C LYS A 261 -0.84 13.06 20.44
N SER A 262 -0.46 12.37 21.53
CA SER A 262 0.89 11.84 21.70
C SER A 262 1.11 10.56 20.89
N GLY A 263 2.37 10.23 20.61
CA GLY A 263 2.74 8.99 19.92
C GLY A 263 2.60 9.07 18.39
N GLN A 264 2.31 7.94 17.80
CA GLN A 264 2.20 7.75 16.36
C GLN A 264 1.05 6.78 16.05
N PRO A 265 0.45 6.83 14.83
CA PRO A 265 -0.57 5.87 14.44
C PRO A 265 0.03 4.45 14.35
N SER A 266 -0.77 3.45 14.71
CA SER A 266 -0.42 2.04 14.49
C SER A 266 -0.58 1.66 13.01
N PRO A 267 0.06 0.56 12.55
CA PRO A 267 -0.20 0.00 11.23
C PRO A 267 -1.68 -0.30 10.98
N GLU A 268 -2.39 -0.86 11.95
CA GLU A 268 -3.83 -1.14 11.84
C GLU A 268 -4.65 0.12 11.61
N TYR A 269 -4.37 1.19 12.35
CA TYR A 269 -4.98 2.50 12.14
C TYR A 269 -4.77 2.98 10.70
N LEU A 270 -3.56 2.81 10.16
CA LEU A 270 -3.19 3.25 8.82
C LEU A 270 -3.67 2.33 7.69
N PHE A 271 -4.01 1.08 7.97
CA PHE A 271 -4.66 0.21 7.00
C PHE A 271 -6.15 0.52 6.80
N ASN A 272 -6.78 1.20 7.74
CA ASN A 272 -8.12 1.72 7.53
C ASN A 272 -8.09 2.84 6.48
N PRO A 273 -8.83 2.72 5.36
CA PRO A 273 -8.77 3.68 4.25
C PRO A 273 -9.10 5.11 4.66
N GLU A 274 -10.10 5.30 5.52
CA GLU A 274 -10.50 6.63 5.99
C GLU A 274 -9.41 7.27 6.85
N ASN A 275 -8.86 6.52 7.81
CA ASN A 275 -7.76 6.98 8.64
C ASN A 275 -6.50 7.28 7.82
N ASN A 276 -6.22 6.45 6.83
CA ASN A 276 -5.05 6.60 5.97
C ASN A 276 -5.12 7.87 5.12
N ILE A 277 -6.22 8.06 4.41
CA ILE A 277 -6.43 9.25 3.56
C ILE A 277 -6.50 10.52 4.42
N ASP A 278 -7.17 10.48 5.57
CA ASP A 278 -7.21 11.59 6.52
C ASP A 278 -5.79 11.95 6.98
N THR A 279 -4.98 10.98 7.37
CA THR A 279 -3.62 11.20 7.86
C THR A 279 -2.68 11.69 6.76
N GLY A 280 -2.69 11.08 5.58
CA GLY A 280 -1.87 11.52 4.44
C GLY A 280 -2.22 12.92 3.98
N THR A 281 -3.50 13.26 3.91
CA THR A 281 -3.97 14.60 3.54
C THR A 281 -3.65 15.64 4.63
N ALA A 282 -3.79 15.26 5.91
CA ALA A 282 -3.36 16.11 7.02
C ALA A 282 -1.85 16.40 6.99
N TYR A 283 -1.04 15.46 6.52
CA TYR A 283 0.39 15.72 6.35
C TYR A 283 0.66 16.74 5.24
N PHE A 284 -0.07 16.71 4.13
CA PHE A 284 -0.03 17.79 3.13
C PHE A 284 -0.42 19.15 3.72
N TYR A 285 -1.42 19.20 4.61
CA TYR A 285 -1.78 20.40 5.35
C TYR A 285 -0.60 20.94 6.20
N ILE A 286 0.14 20.04 6.88
CA ILE A 286 1.34 20.41 7.64
C ILE A 286 2.43 20.96 6.71
N LEU A 287 2.67 20.29 5.58
CA LEU A 287 3.65 20.74 4.58
C LEU A 287 3.30 22.15 4.08
N LYS A 288 2.02 22.38 3.71
CA LYS A 288 1.50 23.64 3.20
C LYS A 288 1.62 24.78 4.23
N ASN A 289 1.12 24.56 5.43
CA ASN A 289 0.86 25.64 6.39
C ASN A 289 1.96 25.81 7.44
N ARG A 290 2.92 24.88 7.50
CA ARG A 290 3.99 24.91 8.50
C ARG A 290 5.37 24.84 7.88
N TYR A 291 5.71 23.71 7.24
CA TYR A 291 7.09 23.48 6.81
C TYR A 291 7.51 24.23 5.57
N LEU A 292 6.59 24.46 4.64
CA LEU A 292 6.82 25.14 3.35
C LEU A 292 6.00 26.44 3.21
N ARG A 293 5.44 26.95 4.31
CA ARG A 293 4.58 28.15 4.31
C ARG A 293 5.23 29.43 3.71
N GLU A 294 6.56 29.47 3.68
CA GLU A 294 7.30 30.61 3.13
C GLU A 294 7.48 30.53 1.61
N VAL A 295 7.06 29.45 0.97
CA VAL A 295 7.04 29.36 -0.50
C VAL A 295 5.91 30.22 -1.03
N GLN A 296 6.25 31.25 -1.81
CA GLN A 296 5.32 32.31 -2.18
C GLN A 296 4.40 31.96 -3.35
N HIS A 297 4.94 31.31 -4.38
CA HIS A 297 4.15 30.98 -5.56
C HIS A 297 3.35 29.67 -5.34
N PRO A 298 2.01 29.65 -5.52
CA PRO A 298 1.18 28.48 -5.25
C PRO A 298 1.61 27.20 -5.98
N THR A 299 1.98 27.33 -7.26
CA THR A 299 2.44 26.16 -8.05
C THR A 299 3.79 25.65 -7.57
N SER A 300 4.73 26.55 -7.20
CA SER A 300 6.01 26.15 -6.59
C SER A 300 5.82 25.50 -5.24
N LEU A 301 4.84 25.97 -4.45
CA LEU A 301 4.45 25.35 -3.18
C LEU A 301 3.94 23.92 -3.40
N GLU A 302 3.04 23.72 -4.38
CA GLU A 302 2.51 22.40 -4.70
C GLU A 302 3.63 21.42 -5.13
N TYR A 303 4.53 21.82 -6.04
CA TYR A 303 5.68 21.01 -6.43
C TYR A 303 6.57 20.67 -5.24
N SER A 304 6.80 21.62 -4.36
CA SER A 304 7.60 21.44 -3.14
C SER A 304 6.92 20.50 -2.14
N MET A 305 5.60 20.60 -1.97
CA MET A 305 4.82 19.69 -1.13
C MET A 305 4.87 18.24 -1.65
N ILE A 306 4.67 18.05 -2.95
CA ILE A 306 4.74 16.72 -3.58
C ILE A 306 6.13 16.12 -3.38
N SER A 307 7.18 16.88 -3.68
CA SER A 307 8.56 16.42 -3.51
C SER A 307 8.89 16.12 -2.04
N ALA A 308 8.40 16.95 -1.11
CA ALA A 308 8.61 16.76 0.32
C ALA A 308 7.85 15.57 0.90
N TYR A 309 6.71 15.21 0.34
CA TYR A 309 5.94 14.05 0.78
C TYR A 309 6.77 12.75 0.67
N ASN A 310 7.51 12.58 -0.41
CA ASN A 310 8.40 11.44 -0.64
C ASN A 310 9.81 11.65 -0.07
N GLY A 311 10.44 12.79 -0.38
CA GLY A 311 11.86 13.06 -0.09
C GLY A 311 12.13 13.90 1.15
N GLY A 312 11.10 14.33 1.86
CA GLY A 312 11.19 15.21 3.03
C GLY A 312 11.50 16.68 2.68
N THR A 313 11.14 17.59 3.59
CA THR A 313 11.37 19.03 3.43
C THR A 313 12.85 19.39 3.36
N GLY A 314 13.70 18.64 4.08
CA GLY A 314 15.15 18.79 4.01
C GLY A 314 15.69 18.54 2.59
N GLY A 315 15.21 17.49 1.91
CA GLY A 315 15.57 17.18 0.53
C GLY A 315 15.18 18.31 -0.44
N VAL A 316 13.98 18.85 -0.28
CA VAL A 316 13.51 20.01 -1.08
C VAL A 316 14.44 21.20 -0.89
N LEU A 317 14.70 21.62 0.33
CA LEU A 317 15.56 22.76 0.60
C LEU A 317 17.00 22.55 0.14
N ASN A 318 17.55 21.36 0.35
CA ASN A 318 18.90 21.01 -0.10
C ASN A 318 19.07 21.03 -1.63
N THR A 319 17.97 20.97 -2.37
CA THR A 319 17.97 21.13 -3.83
C THR A 319 18.40 22.54 -4.23
N PHE A 320 18.06 23.56 -3.43
CA PHE A 320 18.36 24.97 -3.70
C PHE A 320 19.59 25.46 -2.94
N ASN A 321 19.77 25.06 -1.67
CA ASN A 321 20.98 25.34 -0.91
C ASN A 321 21.19 24.29 0.20
N ARG A 322 22.37 23.68 0.25
CA ARG A 322 22.66 22.59 1.19
C ARG A 322 23.05 23.05 2.60
N SER A 323 23.53 24.26 2.74
CA SER A 323 24.15 24.75 3.97
C SER A 323 23.29 25.74 4.74
N ASP A 324 22.36 26.42 4.08
CA ASP A 324 21.53 27.48 4.69
C ASP A 324 20.07 27.34 4.24
N ARG A 325 19.19 27.01 5.19
CA ARG A 325 17.75 26.85 4.92
C ARG A 325 17.07 28.17 4.53
N LYS A 326 17.47 29.29 5.14
CA LYS A 326 16.91 30.62 4.80
C LYS A 326 17.31 31.03 3.38
N ARG A 327 18.56 30.74 3.01
CA ARG A 327 19.03 30.97 1.65
C ARG A 327 18.32 30.04 0.66
N ALA A 328 18.17 28.76 0.98
CA ALA A 328 17.43 27.81 0.15
C ALA A 328 16.00 28.32 -0.15
N MET A 329 15.32 28.85 0.84
CA MET A 329 13.97 29.39 0.67
C MET A 329 13.96 30.67 -0.20
N ARG A 330 14.94 31.57 -0.03
CA ARG A 330 15.10 32.73 -0.90
C ARG A 330 15.40 32.34 -2.35
N ASP A 331 16.32 31.37 -2.54
CA ASP A 331 16.70 30.88 -3.86
C ASP A 331 15.49 30.23 -4.56
N LEU A 332 14.70 29.41 -3.85
CA LEU A 332 13.46 28.84 -4.35
C LEU A 332 12.47 29.93 -4.79
N ASN A 333 12.21 30.91 -3.93
CA ASN A 333 11.26 31.98 -4.20
C ASN A 333 11.70 32.94 -5.30
N SER A 334 12.99 32.95 -5.64
CA SER A 334 13.50 33.76 -6.76
C SER A 334 13.25 33.14 -8.14
N LEU A 335 12.83 31.85 -8.17
CA LEU A 335 12.63 31.09 -9.40
C LEU A 335 11.17 31.10 -9.84
N GLN A 336 10.95 30.99 -11.16
CA GLN A 336 9.63 30.71 -11.71
C GLN A 336 9.22 29.24 -11.44
N PRO A 337 7.91 28.92 -11.40
CA PRO A 337 7.45 27.55 -11.10
C PRO A 337 8.06 26.46 -11.98
N ASN A 338 8.23 26.70 -13.28
CA ASN A 338 8.87 25.75 -14.19
C ASN A 338 10.35 25.49 -13.84
N GLN A 339 11.05 26.50 -13.33
CA GLN A 339 12.44 26.37 -12.87
C GLN A 339 12.51 25.61 -11.55
N VAL A 340 11.55 25.83 -10.63
CA VAL A 340 11.41 25.04 -9.39
C VAL A 340 11.14 23.58 -9.72
N TYR A 341 10.20 23.30 -10.63
CA TYR A 341 9.92 21.94 -11.11
C TYR A 341 11.16 21.28 -11.69
N TRP A 342 11.87 21.98 -12.58
CA TRP A 342 13.11 21.47 -13.16
C TRP A 342 14.17 21.16 -12.09
N ALA A 343 14.37 22.05 -11.14
CA ALA A 343 15.32 21.83 -10.06
C ALA A 343 14.96 20.60 -9.22
N LEU A 344 13.70 20.46 -8.81
CA LEU A 344 13.23 19.33 -8.01
C LEU A 344 13.27 18.00 -8.78
N THR A 345 13.05 18.00 -10.09
CA THR A 345 13.09 16.78 -10.92
C THR A 345 14.50 16.41 -11.40
N LYS A 346 15.46 17.34 -11.40
CA LYS A 346 16.82 17.09 -11.91
C LYS A 346 17.92 17.20 -10.86
N LYS A 347 17.77 18.03 -9.84
CA LYS A 347 18.82 18.33 -8.86
C LYS A 347 18.53 17.85 -7.44
N HIS A 348 17.30 17.41 -7.14
CA HIS A 348 16.98 16.88 -5.82
C HIS A 348 17.94 15.75 -5.44
N PRO A 349 18.51 15.73 -4.21
CA PRO A 349 19.51 14.74 -3.81
C PRO A 349 19.01 13.29 -3.91
N ASN A 350 17.72 13.04 -3.68
CA ASN A 350 17.14 11.70 -3.80
C ASN A 350 16.55 11.47 -5.20
N ALA A 351 17.07 10.44 -5.90
CA ALA A 351 16.62 10.06 -7.24
C ALA A 351 15.15 9.60 -7.29
N GLU A 352 14.65 8.96 -6.22
CA GLU A 352 13.26 8.55 -6.12
C GLU A 352 12.34 9.77 -6.07
N ALA A 353 12.67 10.78 -5.26
CA ALA A 353 11.90 12.01 -5.16
C ALA A 353 11.85 12.80 -6.48
N ARG A 354 12.91 12.76 -7.29
CA ARG A 354 12.90 13.35 -8.65
C ARG A 354 11.81 12.71 -9.53
N ARG A 355 11.78 11.38 -9.60
CA ARG A 355 10.80 10.63 -10.39
C ARG A 355 9.39 10.71 -9.79
N TYR A 356 9.30 10.83 -8.47
CA TYR A 356 8.04 10.95 -7.76
C TYR A 356 7.26 12.20 -8.17
N LEU A 357 7.92 13.35 -8.19
CA LEU A 357 7.29 14.61 -8.62
C LEU A 357 6.80 14.54 -10.07
N GLU A 358 7.58 13.99 -10.99
CA GLU A 358 7.16 13.80 -12.39
C GLU A 358 5.92 12.90 -12.47
N LYS A 359 5.92 11.79 -11.74
CA LYS A 359 4.83 10.81 -11.74
C LYS A 359 3.53 11.37 -11.17
N VAL A 360 3.60 12.03 -10.01
CA VAL A 360 2.42 12.63 -9.36
C VAL A 360 1.82 13.74 -10.23
N THR A 361 2.64 14.62 -10.79
CA THR A 361 2.15 15.71 -11.64
C THR A 361 1.47 15.19 -12.92
N ASN A 362 1.97 14.10 -13.50
CA ASN A 362 1.33 13.47 -14.65
C ASN A 362 -0.02 12.85 -14.27
N PHE A 363 -0.10 12.09 -13.18
CA PHE A 363 -1.36 11.52 -12.72
C PHE A 363 -2.38 12.60 -12.32
N LYS A 364 -1.92 13.70 -11.72
CA LYS A 364 -2.82 14.82 -11.40
C LYS A 364 -3.51 15.38 -12.64
N LYS A 365 -2.80 15.49 -13.77
CA LYS A 365 -3.39 15.93 -15.05
C LYS A 365 -4.45 14.96 -15.56
N GLU A 366 -4.25 13.65 -15.39
CA GLU A 366 -5.25 12.64 -15.77
C GLU A 366 -6.54 12.84 -14.97
N PHE A 367 -6.46 12.99 -13.65
CA PHE A 367 -7.63 13.19 -12.80
C PHE A 367 -8.35 14.52 -13.07
N ASN A 368 -7.65 15.58 -13.43
CA ASN A 368 -8.27 16.83 -13.84
C ASN A 368 -9.07 16.72 -15.15
N SER A 369 -8.61 15.92 -16.10
CA SER A 369 -9.30 15.73 -17.36
C SER A 369 -10.57 14.86 -17.22
N GLU A 370 -10.61 13.94 -16.27
CA GLU A 370 -11.78 13.10 -15.99
C GLU A 370 -12.93 13.88 -15.30
N HIS A 371 -12.62 14.97 -14.59
CA HIS A 371 -13.63 15.81 -13.93
C HIS A 371 -14.16 16.95 -14.81
N THR A 372 -13.68 17.08 -16.03
CA THR A 372 -14.12 18.09 -16.98
C THR A 372 -15.15 17.56 -17.99
N LEU A 373 -15.57 16.31 -17.89
CA LEU A 373 -16.62 15.65 -18.65
C LEU A 373 -17.83 15.37 -17.73
#